data_2c7cc2330a43fd7267dddca0320af9d2
#
_entry.id   2c7cc2330a43fd7267dddca0320af9d2
#
_cell.length_a   1.000
_cell.length_b   1.000
_cell.length_c   1.000
_cell.angle_alpha   90.00
_cell.angle_beta   90.00
_cell.angle_gamma   90.00
#
_symmetry.space_group_name_H-M   'P 1'
#
loop_
_entity.id
_entity.type
_entity.pdbx_description
1 polymer ?
#
loop_
_entity_poly.entity_id
_entity_poly.type
_entity_poly.pdbx_seq_one_letter_code
_entity_poly.pdbx_strand_id
1 'polypeptide(L)'
;MAKNARQPYAVFKRAGHQHSAISWGTGRAVARVPRVSGGGTARSGQGAFANMCRKGRMFAPTKIWRKWHRRINTNQKRYAVMSALAASAVPALVMARGHHIDEVRE
;
A
#
# COMPACT_ATOMS: atom_id res chain seq x y z
N MET A 1 12.63 6.03 11.77
CA MET A 1 13.73 6.73 11.04
C MET A 1 13.77 6.29 9.58
N ALA A 2 13.79 4.98 9.28
CA ALA A 2 13.82 4.49 7.89
C ALA A 2 12.69 5.03 6.99
N LYS A 3 11.56 5.38 7.55
CA LYS A 3 10.41 5.94 6.82
C LYS A 3 10.69 7.33 6.23
N ASN A 4 11.65 8.08 6.77
CA ASN A 4 11.98 9.42 6.28
C ASN A 4 12.65 9.39 4.89
N ALA A 5 13.27 8.28 4.51
CA ALA A 5 13.92 8.11 3.22
C ALA A 5 12.98 7.59 2.12
N ARG A 6 11.73 7.28 2.44
CA ARG A 6 10.75 6.75 1.49
C ARG A 6 10.18 7.86 0.62
N GLN A 7 9.96 7.53 -0.63
CA GLN A 7 9.23 8.38 -1.57
C GLN A 7 7.81 7.84 -1.76
N PRO A 8 6.80 8.72 -1.88
CA PRO A 8 5.44 8.29 -2.14
C PRO A 8 5.32 7.67 -3.53
N TYR A 9 4.55 6.61 -3.63
CA TYR A 9 4.12 6.03 -4.89
C TYR A 9 2.64 5.73 -4.83
N ALA A 10 1.97 5.84 -5.95
CA ALA A 10 0.55 5.59 -6.05
C ALA A 10 0.15 5.26 -7.49
N VAL A 11 -0.96 4.57 -7.64
CA VAL A 11 -1.58 4.40 -8.95
C VAL A 11 -2.18 5.72 -9.43
N PHE A 12 -2.34 5.85 -10.72
CA PHE A 12 -2.98 7.03 -11.32
C PHE A 12 -4.39 7.22 -10.75
N LYS A 13 -4.73 8.46 -10.41
CA LYS A 13 -6.00 8.80 -9.74
C LYS A 13 -7.24 8.28 -10.47
N ARG A 14 -7.21 8.29 -11.80
CA ARG A 14 -8.33 7.86 -12.65
C ARG A 14 -8.19 6.45 -13.19
N ALA A 15 -7.19 5.69 -12.75
CA ALA A 15 -7.00 4.30 -13.19
C ALA A 15 -8.23 3.47 -12.84
N GLY A 16 -8.81 2.81 -13.83
CA GLY A 16 -10.03 2.02 -13.68
C GLY A 16 -11.33 2.84 -13.62
N HIS A 17 -11.25 4.18 -13.68
CA HIS A 17 -12.41 5.07 -13.65
C HIS A 17 -12.69 5.80 -14.96
N GLN A 18 -11.96 5.50 -16.03
CA GLN A 18 -12.07 6.20 -17.31
C GLN A 18 -13.08 5.53 -18.24
N HIS A 19 -14.22 5.13 -17.70
CA HIS A 19 -15.31 4.52 -18.43
C HIS A 19 -16.59 5.35 -18.28
N SER A 20 -17.47 5.27 -19.28
CA SER A 20 -18.81 5.85 -19.26
C SER A 20 -19.87 4.82 -18.82
N ALA A 21 -19.48 3.80 -18.06
CA ALA A 21 -20.33 2.71 -17.65
C ALA A 21 -21.43 3.17 -16.69
N ILE A 22 -22.61 2.62 -16.86
CA ILE A 22 -23.78 2.86 -16.00
C ILE A 22 -24.37 1.51 -15.59
N SER A 23 -24.82 1.41 -14.34
CA SER A 23 -25.52 0.22 -13.87
C SER A 23 -26.86 0.05 -14.61
N TRP A 24 -27.18 -1.19 -14.97
CA TRP A 24 -28.52 -1.50 -15.50
C TRP A 24 -29.60 -1.58 -14.42
N GLY A 25 -29.24 -1.42 -13.16
CA GLY A 25 -30.16 -1.51 -12.04
C GLY A 25 -30.70 -2.93 -11.84
N THR A 26 -31.92 -2.99 -11.35
CA THR A 26 -32.65 -4.24 -11.09
C THR A 26 -33.61 -4.58 -12.22
N GLY A 27 -34.16 -5.79 -12.24
CA GLY A 27 -35.15 -6.23 -13.19
C GLY A 27 -34.64 -6.88 -14.47
N ARG A 28 -33.32 -7.00 -14.64
CA ARG A 28 -32.69 -7.65 -15.79
C ARG A 28 -32.02 -9.00 -15.49
N ALA A 29 -32.19 -9.50 -14.26
CA ALA A 29 -31.56 -10.74 -13.82
C ALA A 29 -30.02 -10.74 -13.96
N VAL A 30 -29.40 -9.57 -13.86
CA VAL A 30 -27.94 -9.39 -13.87
C VAL A 30 -27.50 -8.56 -12.66
N ALA A 31 -26.24 -8.67 -12.29
CA ALA A 31 -25.67 -7.88 -11.20
C ALA A 31 -25.76 -6.38 -11.48
N ARG A 32 -25.91 -5.59 -10.43
CA ARG A 32 -26.03 -4.12 -10.50
C ARG A 32 -24.70 -3.40 -10.77
N VAL A 33 -23.63 -4.11 -11.02
CA VAL A 33 -22.33 -3.52 -11.35
C VAL A 33 -22.47 -2.61 -12.59
N PRO A 34 -21.83 -1.43 -12.62
CA PRO A 34 -21.84 -0.59 -13.80
C PRO A 34 -21.27 -1.34 -15.01
N ARG A 35 -21.93 -1.20 -16.14
CA ARG A 35 -21.59 -1.88 -17.40
C ARG A 35 -21.38 -0.87 -18.51
N VAL A 36 -20.40 -1.16 -19.36
CA VAL A 36 -20.09 -0.30 -20.51
C VAL A 36 -21.27 -0.28 -21.47
N SER A 37 -21.77 0.91 -21.79
CA SER A 37 -22.84 1.12 -22.76
C SER A 37 -22.32 1.03 -24.19
N GLY A 38 -23.22 0.85 -25.12
CA GLY A 38 -22.95 0.77 -26.55
C GLY A 38 -23.16 -0.62 -27.10
N GLY A 39 -23.04 -0.75 -28.41
CA GLY A 39 -23.20 -2.01 -29.14
C GLY A 39 -22.08 -2.22 -30.16
N GLY A 40 -21.84 -3.47 -30.55
CA GLY A 40 -20.90 -3.80 -31.59
C GLY A 40 -19.42 -3.86 -31.18
N THR A 41 -19.09 -3.69 -29.89
CA THR A 41 -17.73 -3.87 -29.38
C THR A 41 -17.66 -5.01 -28.36
N ALA A 42 -16.52 -5.67 -28.28
CA ALA A 42 -16.29 -6.75 -27.31
C ALA A 42 -16.38 -6.26 -25.85
N ARG A 43 -16.17 -4.97 -25.59
CA ARG A 43 -16.25 -4.35 -24.28
C ARG A 43 -17.69 -4.05 -23.84
N SER A 44 -18.62 -3.96 -24.75
CA SER A 44 -20.03 -3.64 -24.47
C SER A 44 -20.66 -4.65 -23.50
N GLY A 45 -21.37 -4.16 -22.51
CA GLY A 45 -22.04 -4.97 -21.48
C GLY A 45 -21.12 -5.54 -20.40
N GLN A 46 -19.82 -5.36 -20.49
CA GLN A 46 -18.90 -5.80 -19.45
C GLN A 46 -18.94 -4.87 -18.24
N GLY A 47 -18.77 -5.43 -17.04
CA GLY A 47 -18.66 -4.66 -15.82
C GLY A 47 -17.43 -3.74 -15.82
N ALA A 48 -17.56 -2.61 -15.12
CA ALA A 48 -16.50 -1.64 -15.01
C ALA A 48 -16.41 -1.07 -13.58
N PHE A 49 -15.36 -0.34 -13.30
CA PHE A 49 -15.04 0.33 -12.04
C PHE A 49 -14.68 -0.60 -10.87
N ALA A 50 -15.43 -1.66 -10.63
CA ALA A 50 -15.21 -2.54 -9.48
C ALA A 50 -13.87 -3.29 -9.58
N ASN A 51 -13.29 -3.62 -8.42
CA ASN A 51 -12.03 -4.37 -8.35
C ASN A 51 -12.13 -5.79 -8.90
N MET A 52 -13.34 -6.37 -8.93
CA MET A 52 -13.61 -7.69 -9.52
C MET A 52 -13.81 -7.64 -11.02
N CYS A 53 -13.91 -6.46 -11.62
CA CYS A 53 -14.13 -6.29 -13.04
C CYS A 53 -12.80 -6.17 -13.79
N ARG A 54 -12.77 -6.69 -15.02
CA ARG A 54 -11.65 -6.51 -15.93
C ARG A 54 -11.45 -5.01 -16.21
N LYS A 55 -10.22 -4.51 -16.06
CA LYS A 55 -9.86 -3.10 -16.20
C LYS A 55 -10.60 -2.16 -15.23
N GLY A 56 -11.14 -2.69 -14.15
CA GLY A 56 -11.63 -1.89 -13.04
C GLY A 56 -10.49 -1.35 -12.17
N ARG A 57 -10.82 -0.51 -11.22
CA ARG A 57 -9.84 -0.01 -10.25
C ARG A 57 -9.47 -1.10 -9.23
N MET A 58 -8.27 -1.04 -8.70
CA MET A 58 -7.88 -1.92 -7.60
C MET A 58 -8.65 -1.60 -6.32
N PHE A 59 -8.80 -2.57 -5.42
CA PHE A 59 -9.31 -2.32 -4.08
C PHE A 59 -8.34 -1.42 -3.30
N ALA A 60 -8.86 -0.43 -2.59
CA ALA A 60 -8.08 0.52 -1.82
C ALA A 60 -6.87 1.08 -2.61
N PRO A 61 -7.10 1.86 -3.68
CA PRO A 61 -6.00 2.37 -4.49
C PRO A 61 -4.98 3.11 -3.64
N THR A 62 -3.71 2.87 -3.91
CA THR A 62 -2.62 3.56 -3.23
C THR A 62 -2.68 5.06 -3.49
N LYS A 63 -2.42 5.83 -2.45
CA LYS A 63 -2.47 7.31 -2.50
C LYS A 63 -1.14 7.89 -2.03
N ILE A 64 -0.76 9.02 -2.62
CA ILE A 64 0.48 9.73 -2.25
C ILE A 64 0.44 10.29 -0.83
N TRP A 65 -0.73 10.47 -0.26
CA TRP A 65 -0.93 10.99 1.10
C TRP A 65 -1.04 9.90 2.16
N ARG A 66 -0.44 8.74 1.92
CA ARG A 66 -0.38 7.67 2.92
C ARG A 66 0.27 8.18 4.20
N LYS A 67 -0.33 7.85 5.35
CA LYS A 67 0.26 8.16 6.65
C LYS A 67 1.39 7.16 6.93
N TRP A 68 2.63 7.62 6.84
CA TRP A 68 3.83 6.80 7.06
C TRP A 68 4.12 6.58 8.54
N HIS A 69 4.02 7.65 9.33
CA HIS A 69 4.34 7.63 10.75
C HIS A 69 3.12 7.26 11.57
N ARG A 70 3.36 6.46 12.59
CA ARG A 70 2.33 6.00 13.52
C ARG A 70 2.70 6.44 14.94
N ARG A 71 1.68 6.59 15.80
CA ARG A 71 1.89 6.75 17.22
C ARG A 71 2.40 5.44 17.80
N ILE A 72 3.46 5.53 18.61
CA ILE A 72 4.01 4.41 19.35
C ILE A 72 3.88 4.73 20.85
N ASN A 73 3.47 3.75 21.65
CA ASN A 73 3.36 3.90 23.10
C ASN A 73 4.73 4.22 23.72
N THR A 74 4.75 5.10 24.73
CA THR A 74 6.00 5.54 25.38
C THR A 74 6.78 4.37 25.97
N ASN A 75 6.11 3.42 26.61
CA ASN A 75 6.80 2.26 27.20
C ASN A 75 7.43 1.37 26.12
N GLN A 76 6.81 1.23 24.97
CA GLN A 76 7.39 0.49 23.85
C GLN A 76 8.65 1.18 23.31
N LYS A 77 8.66 2.50 23.23
CA LYS A 77 9.83 3.29 22.84
C LYS A 77 10.97 3.12 23.86
N ARG A 78 10.66 3.20 25.14
CA ARG A 78 11.64 3.00 26.22
C ARG A 78 12.24 1.61 26.18
N TYR A 79 11.42 0.58 26.00
CA TYR A 79 11.89 -0.80 25.86
C TYR A 79 12.85 -0.94 24.68
N ALA A 80 12.48 -0.37 23.53
CA ALA A 80 13.33 -0.42 22.33
C ALA A 80 14.69 0.27 22.55
N VAL A 81 14.70 1.43 23.21
CA VAL A 81 15.94 2.17 23.52
C VAL A 81 16.82 1.37 24.46
N MET A 82 16.25 0.80 25.52
CA MET A 82 17.02 -0.03 26.47
C MET A 82 17.58 -1.28 25.80
N SER A 83 16.81 -1.94 24.96
CA SER A 83 17.27 -3.09 24.18
C SER A 83 18.41 -2.72 23.25
N ALA A 84 18.34 -1.57 22.59
CA ALA A 84 19.39 -1.10 21.68
C ALA A 84 20.68 -0.75 22.44
N LEU A 85 20.58 -0.13 23.60
CA LEU A 85 21.72 0.16 24.46
C LEU A 85 22.41 -1.12 24.95
N ALA A 86 21.64 -2.11 25.39
CA ALA A 86 22.19 -3.40 25.79
C ALA A 86 22.87 -4.11 24.62
N ALA A 87 22.26 -4.09 23.45
CA ALA A 87 22.84 -4.69 22.24
C ALA A 87 24.12 -4.00 21.77
N SER A 88 24.25 -2.70 22.01
CA SER A 88 25.47 -1.96 21.64
C SER A 88 26.70 -2.36 22.43
N ALA A 89 26.52 -2.97 23.60
CA ALA A 89 27.60 -3.50 24.43
C ALA A 89 28.12 -4.89 23.97
N VAL A 90 27.43 -5.54 23.04
CA VAL A 90 27.80 -6.88 22.56
C VAL A 90 28.40 -6.77 21.17
N PRO A 91 29.73 -7.01 21.00
CA PRO A 91 30.41 -6.84 19.70
C PRO A 91 29.80 -7.65 18.57
N ALA A 92 29.37 -8.89 18.83
CA ALA A 92 28.76 -9.75 17.83
C ALA A 92 27.46 -9.16 17.27
N LEU A 93 26.63 -8.55 18.10
CA LEU A 93 25.38 -7.91 17.67
C LEU A 93 25.64 -6.63 16.88
N VAL A 94 26.67 -5.88 17.25
CA VAL A 94 27.07 -4.65 16.54
C VAL A 94 27.58 -5.01 15.13
N MET A 95 28.42 -6.03 15.01
CA MET A 95 28.89 -6.52 13.72
C MET A 95 27.76 -7.07 12.84
N ALA A 96 26.79 -7.75 13.43
CA ALA A 96 25.62 -8.25 12.73
C ALA A 96 24.78 -7.13 12.10
N ARG A 97 24.88 -5.89 12.61
CA ARG A 97 24.24 -4.70 12.04
C ARG A 97 25.07 -4.01 10.96
N GLY A 98 26.19 -4.61 10.53
CA GLY A 98 27.02 -4.10 9.43
C GLY A 98 28.11 -3.12 9.85
N HIS A 99 28.39 -2.98 11.13
CA HIS A 99 29.49 -2.14 11.63
C HIS A 99 30.80 -2.94 11.72
N HIS A 100 31.89 -2.32 11.31
CA HIS A 100 33.25 -2.85 11.48
C HIS A 100 33.81 -2.34 12.80
N ILE A 101 34.03 -3.22 13.74
CA ILE A 101 34.53 -2.87 15.09
C ILE A 101 35.77 -3.65 15.47
N ASP A 102 36.36 -4.41 14.56
CA ASP A 102 37.52 -5.28 14.83
C ASP A 102 38.74 -4.47 15.29
N GLU A 103 38.80 -3.18 14.93
CA GLU A 103 39.90 -2.29 15.26
C GLU A 103 39.65 -1.47 16.55
N VAL A 104 38.45 -1.58 17.12
CA VAL A 104 38.12 -0.85 18.35
C VAL A 104 38.70 -1.62 19.52
N ARG A 105 39.69 -1.02 20.20
CA ARG A 105 40.20 -1.56 21.45
C ARG A 105 39.20 -1.37 22.58
N GLU A 106 39.11 -2.35 23.48
CA GLU A 106 38.30 -2.30 24.70
C GLU A 106 38.73 -1.14 25.62
#